data_6f7612ecc4930b63b066938d22632c34
#
_entry.id   6f7612ecc4930b63b066938d22632c34
#
_cell.length_a   1.000
_cell.length_b   1.000
_cell.length_c   1.000
_cell.angle_alpha   90.00
_cell.angle_beta   90.00
_cell.angle_gamma   90.00
#
_symmetry.space_group_name_H-M   'P 1'
#
loop_
_entity.id
_entity.type
_entity.pdbx_description
1 polymer ?
#
loop_
_entity_poly.entity_id
_entity_poly.type
_entity_poly.pdbx_seq_one_letter_code
_entity_poly.pdbx_strand_id
1 'polypeptide(L)'
;MNFETDPQKKTSPVKTRAIILASQSPRRKQLLEWAEVPFEIIVKETDEAYPPGLPLEAIAIHIARNKALAVQNDHHFAKPVLSADTIVVLGTRVIGKPTDREDAIAILSSLSGQKHQVITGVVILEGGEETSFFDTTEVEFHPLTKEQIIFYVDKYSPYDKAGAYAIQEWIGVVGIKSVSGDFYNVMGLPVSRVVQELMRIGCI
;
A
#
# COMPACT_ATOMS: atom_id res chain seq x y z
N MET A 1 1.53 46.51 17.90
CA MET A 1 0.63 45.87 16.95
C MET A 1 -0.05 44.73 17.69
N ASN A 2 -1.31 44.93 18.09
CA ASN A 2 -2.09 43.92 18.80
C ASN A 2 -2.73 43.00 17.75
N PHE A 3 -2.39 41.73 17.79
CA PHE A 3 -3.13 40.71 17.04
C PHE A 3 -4.36 40.34 17.87
N GLU A 4 -5.51 40.93 17.56
CA GLU A 4 -6.80 40.45 18.03
C GLU A 4 -7.08 39.09 17.37
N THR A 5 -7.02 38.03 18.16
CA THR A 5 -7.52 36.72 17.79
C THR A 5 -9.04 36.74 17.93
N ASP A 6 -9.75 36.65 16.80
CA ASP A 6 -11.22 36.49 16.74
C ASP A 6 -11.63 35.13 17.36
N PRO A 7 -12.36 35.10 18.50
CA PRO A 7 -12.67 33.85 19.20
C PRO A 7 -13.90 33.11 18.63
N GLN A 8 -14.46 33.48 17.49
CA GLN A 8 -15.75 32.94 17.03
C GLN A 8 -15.74 32.16 15.71
N LYS A 9 -14.60 31.71 15.21
CA LYS A 9 -14.63 30.71 14.13
C LYS A 9 -14.87 29.33 14.76
N LYS A 10 -16.15 29.04 15.10
CA LYS A 10 -16.61 27.66 15.33
C LYS A 10 -16.41 26.89 14.02
N THR A 11 -15.28 26.22 13.88
CA THR A 11 -15.14 25.17 12.87
C THR A 11 -16.17 24.11 13.23
N SER A 12 -17.19 23.95 12.39
CA SER A 12 -18.09 22.79 12.50
C SER A 12 -17.22 21.53 12.57
N PRO A 13 -17.49 20.58 13.45
CA PRO A 13 -16.72 19.36 13.49
C PRO A 13 -16.79 18.74 12.08
N VAL A 14 -15.65 18.55 11.43
CA VAL A 14 -15.55 17.80 10.18
C VAL A 14 -16.20 16.46 10.48
N LYS A 15 -17.33 16.15 9.83
CA LYS A 15 -18.02 14.86 10.01
C LYS A 15 -17.12 13.79 9.38
N THR A 16 -16.20 13.26 10.14
CA THR A 16 -15.36 12.16 9.72
C THR A 16 -16.25 10.92 9.55
N ARG A 17 -16.40 10.46 8.32
CA ARG A 17 -17.15 9.23 8.02
C ARG A 17 -16.18 8.06 8.01
N ALA A 18 -16.55 6.95 8.66
CA ALA A 18 -15.77 5.74 8.54
C ALA A 18 -15.80 5.23 7.08
N ILE A 19 -14.65 4.76 6.59
CA ILE A 19 -14.52 4.12 5.28
C ILE A 19 -14.52 2.59 5.45
N ILE A 20 -14.64 1.86 4.35
CA ILE A 20 -14.42 0.42 4.31
C ILE A 20 -13.04 0.18 3.72
N LEU A 21 -12.18 -0.53 4.45
CA LEU A 21 -10.90 -1.01 3.96
C LEU A 21 -11.09 -2.41 3.37
N ALA A 22 -11.02 -2.52 2.04
CA ALA A 22 -11.09 -3.77 1.30
C ALA A 22 -9.69 -4.43 1.21
N SER A 23 -9.06 -4.70 2.37
CA SER A 23 -7.73 -5.30 2.44
C SER A 23 -7.51 -6.04 3.76
N GLN A 24 -6.88 -7.24 3.68
CA GLN A 24 -6.43 -8.02 4.85
C GLN A 24 -5.04 -7.57 5.34
N SER A 25 -4.35 -6.68 4.63
CA SER A 25 -2.99 -6.29 4.96
C SER A 25 -2.90 -5.61 6.33
N PRO A 26 -2.18 -6.18 7.31
CA PRO A 26 -2.01 -5.55 8.61
C PRO A 26 -1.25 -4.22 8.53
N ARG A 27 -0.40 -4.05 7.52
CA ARG A 27 0.35 -2.81 7.28
C ARG A 27 -0.56 -1.68 6.83
N ARG A 28 -1.51 -1.94 5.91
CA ARG A 28 -2.49 -0.93 5.47
C ARG A 28 -3.42 -0.50 6.59
N LYS A 29 -3.86 -1.48 7.41
CA LYS A 29 -4.60 -1.21 8.64
C LYS A 29 -3.82 -0.26 9.54
N GLN A 30 -2.57 -0.59 9.85
CA GLN A 30 -1.69 0.21 10.71
C GLN A 30 -1.50 1.64 10.17
N LEU A 31 -1.34 1.81 8.85
CA LEU A 31 -1.17 3.13 8.23
C LEU A 31 -2.42 4.00 8.36
N LEU A 32 -3.62 3.43 8.23
CA LEU A 32 -4.87 4.16 8.46
C LEU A 32 -5.09 4.48 9.94
N GLU A 33 -4.68 3.59 10.86
CA GLU A 33 -4.68 3.87 12.30
C GLU A 33 -3.76 5.04 12.66
N TRP A 34 -2.55 5.07 12.10
CA TRP A 34 -1.61 6.18 12.29
C TRP A 34 -2.10 7.51 11.70
N ALA A 35 -2.87 7.43 10.62
CA ALA A 35 -3.50 8.60 10.00
C ALA A 35 -4.82 9.02 10.70
N GLU A 36 -5.23 8.31 11.75
CA GLU A 36 -6.49 8.56 12.49
C GLU A 36 -7.74 8.53 11.60
N VAL A 37 -7.68 7.79 10.48
CA VAL A 37 -8.82 7.58 9.58
C VAL A 37 -9.69 6.46 10.14
N PRO A 38 -10.97 6.71 10.48
CA PRO A 38 -11.85 5.65 10.96
C PRO A 38 -12.23 4.70 9.81
N PHE A 39 -12.13 3.39 10.04
CA PHE A 39 -12.44 2.38 9.03
C PHE A 39 -13.01 1.10 9.61
N GLU A 40 -13.68 0.34 8.76
CA GLU A 40 -14.10 -1.05 8.98
C GLU A 40 -13.41 -1.93 7.94
N ILE A 41 -13.03 -3.16 8.32
CA ILE A 41 -12.40 -4.10 7.39
C ILE A 41 -13.47 -5.02 6.84
N ILE A 42 -13.65 -5.02 5.52
CA ILE A 42 -14.47 -5.98 4.80
C ILE A 42 -13.67 -6.50 3.61
N VAL A 43 -13.52 -7.82 3.50
CA VAL A 43 -12.68 -8.44 2.48
C VAL A 43 -13.46 -9.52 1.75
N LYS A 44 -13.22 -9.59 0.46
CA LYS A 44 -13.65 -10.67 -0.43
C LYS A 44 -12.46 -11.27 -1.14
N GLU A 45 -12.46 -12.56 -1.33
CA GLU A 45 -11.48 -13.22 -2.18
C GLU A 45 -11.66 -12.79 -3.63
N THR A 46 -10.56 -12.42 -4.26
CA THR A 46 -10.51 -12.03 -5.67
C THR A 46 -9.29 -12.63 -6.31
N ASP A 47 -9.40 -12.96 -7.59
CA ASP A 47 -8.23 -13.30 -8.38
C ASP A 47 -7.33 -12.05 -8.56
N GLU A 48 -6.04 -12.20 -8.32
CA GLU A 48 -5.03 -11.16 -8.55
C GLU A 48 -4.47 -11.23 -10.00
N ALA A 49 -5.10 -12.02 -10.88
CA ALA A 49 -4.74 -12.05 -12.30
C ALA A 49 -5.04 -10.71 -12.98
N TYR A 50 -4.23 -10.37 -13.96
CA TYR A 50 -4.38 -9.17 -14.77
C TYR A 50 -4.13 -9.46 -16.26
N PRO A 51 -4.74 -8.70 -17.19
CA PRO A 51 -4.52 -8.88 -18.62
C PRO A 51 -3.04 -8.67 -18.99
N PRO A 52 -2.50 -9.48 -19.90
CA PRO A 52 -1.14 -9.28 -20.41
C PRO A 52 -1.00 -7.93 -21.13
N GLY A 53 0.17 -7.31 -21.00
CA GLY A 53 0.48 -6.05 -21.71
C GLY A 53 0.00 -4.79 -21.01
N LEU A 54 -0.56 -4.86 -19.82
CA LEU A 54 -0.86 -3.67 -19.01
C LEU A 54 0.45 -2.95 -18.60
N PRO A 55 0.47 -1.61 -18.60
CA PRO A 55 1.51 -0.85 -17.90
C PRO A 55 1.59 -1.27 -16.43
N LEU A 56 2.79 -1.19 -15.83
CA LEU A 56 3.03 -1.65 -14.45
C LEU A 56 2.10 -0.99 -13.44
N GLU A 57 1.90 0.32 -13.57
CA GLU A 57 1.03 1.10 -12.70
C GLU A 57 -0.45 0.66 -12.84
N ALA A 58 -0.85 0.33 -14.07
CA ALA A 58 -2.19 -0.13 -14.36
C ALA A 58 -2.46 -1.53 -13.78
N ILE A 59 -1.44 -2.37 -13.62
CA ILE A 59 -1.55 -3.68 -12.96
C ILE A 59 -2.00 -3.50 -11.50
N ALA A 60 -1.29 -2.67 -10.73
CA ALA A 60 -1.59 -2.42 -9.33
C ALA A 60 -3.00 -1.81 -9.14
N ILE A 61 -3.39 -0.85 -10.01
CA ILE A 61 -4.73 -0.26 -10.00
C ILE A 61 -5.79 -1.32 -10.36
N HIS A 62 -5.54 -2.17 -11.36
CA HIS A 62 -6.48 -3.21 -11.81
C HIS A 62 -6.81 -4.18 -10.67
N ILE A 63 -5.78 -4.69 -9.98
CA ILE A 63 -5.97 -5.61 -8.86
C ILE A 63 -6.69 -4.91 -7.70
N ALA A 64 -6.32 -3.67 -7.37
CA ALA A 64 -6.99 -2.87 -6.34
C ALA A 64 -8.48 -2.65 -6.70
N ARG A 65 -8.79 -2.32 -7.96
CA ARG A 65 -10.16 -2.13 -8.44
C ARG A 65 -11.01 -3.39 -8.27
N ASN A 66 -10.49 -4.55 -8.66
CA ASN A 66 -11.20 -5.82 -8.52
C ASN A 66 -11.55 -6.11 -7.05
N LYS A 67 -10.62 -5.84 -6.12
CA LYS A 67 -10.84 -5.97 -4.67
C LYS A 67 -11.92 -5.01 -4.17
N ALA A 68 -11.91 -3.75 -4.60
CA ALA A 68 -12.91 -2.75 -4.21
C ALA A 68 -14.31 -3.13 -4.74
N LEU A 69 -14.41 -3.49 -6.02
CA LEU A 69 -15.68 -3.89 -6.66
C LEU A 69 -16.27 -5.14 -6.04
N ALA A 70 -15.46 -6.15 -5.70
CA ALA A 70 -15.93 -7.37 -5.06
C ALA A 70 -16.59 -7.08 -3.71
N VAL A 71 -16.08 -6.12 -2.94
CA VAL A 71 -16.68 -5.69 -1.68
C VAL A 71 -17.92 -4.83 -1.92
N GLN A 72 -17.88 -3.89 -2.86
CA GLN A 72 -19.00 -2.98 -3.15
C GLN A 72 -20.24 -3.74 -3.69
N ASN A 73 -20.05 -4.73 -4.56
CA ASN A 73 -21.14 -5.47 -5.18
C ASN A 73 -21.96 -6.32 -4.20
N ASP A 74 -21.32 -6.83 -3.15
CA ASP A 74 -21.99 -7.63 -2.11
C ASP A 74 -22.78 -6.79 -1.11
N HIS A 75 -22.42 -5.52 -0.99
CA HIS A 75 -22.98 -4.63 0.01
C HIS A 75 -23.16 -3.23 -0.60
N HIS A 76 -24.39 -2.74 -0.68
CA HIS A 76 -24.65 -1.35 -1.07
C HIS A 76 -24.29 -0.40 0.09
N PHE A 77 -23.00 -0.16 0.28
CA PHE A 77 -22.53 0.72 1.34
C PHE A 77 -22.74 2.19 0.98
N ALA A 78 -23.22 2.95 1.96
CA ALA A 78 -23.17 4.42 1.91
C ALA A 78 -21.78 4.98 2.27
N LYS A 79 -20.80 4.09 2.57
CA LYS A 79 -19.43 4.42 2.96
C LYS A 79 -18.49 4.24 1.79
N PRO A 80 -17.46 5.09 1.64
CA PRO A 80 -16.42 4.87 0.64
C PRO A 80 -15.69 3.54 0.86
N VAL A 81 -15.40 2.83 -0.22
CA VAL A 81 -14.60 1.59 -0.21
C VAL A 81 -13.21 1.90 -0.69
N LEU A 82 -12.22 1.78 0.18
CA LEU A 82 -10.79 1.93 -0.13
C LEU A 82 -10.16 0.56 -0.35
N SER A 83 -9.50 0.39 -1.47
CA SER A 83 -8.64 -0.76 -1.75
C SER A 83 -7.28 -0.32 -2.26
N ALA A 84 -6.28 -1.15 -2.07
CA ALA A 84 -4.96 -0.97 -2.65
C ALA A 84 -4.33 -2.30 -3.02
N ASP A 85 -3.43 -2.27 -3.99
CA ASP A 85 -2.54 -3.38 -4.29
C ASP A 85 -1.12 -2.88 -4.53
N THR A 86 -0.13 -3.71 -4.19
CA THR A 86 1.28 -3.32 -4.23
C THR A 86 2.07 -4.37 -4.97
N ILE A 87 2.81 -3.93 -5.98
CA ILE A 87 3.75 -4.75 -6.74
C ILE A 87 5.18 -4.25 -6.56
N VAL A 88 6.12 -5.16 -6.58
CA VAL A 88 7.57 -4.88 -6.63
C VAL A 88 8.06 -5.15 -8.04
N VAL A 89 8.89 -4.26 -8.58
CA VAL A 89 9.38 -4.36 -9.96
C VAL A 89 10.89 -4.22 -10.00
N LEU A 90 11.58 -5.24 -10.52
CA LEU A 90 13.02 -5.21 -10.80
C LEU A 90 13.25 -5.13 -12.31
N GLY A 91 13.74 -3.99 -12.79
CA GLY A 91 13.79 -3.70 -14.21
C GLY A 91 12.40 -3.67 -14.83
N THR A 92 12.03 -4.68 -15.61
CA THR A 92 10.69 -4.84 -16.21
C THR A 92 9.91 -6.00 -15.63
N ARG A 93 10.49 -6.75 -14.67
CA ARG A 93 9.87 -7.94 -14.08
C ARG A 93 9.10 -7.60 -12.84
N VAL A 94 7.81 -7.92 -12.81
CA VAL A 94 6.99 -7.90 -11.59
C VAL A 94 7.41 -9.07 -10.70
N ILE A 95 7.71 -8.77 -9.45
CA ILE A 95 8.08 -9.74 -8.42
C ILE A 95 6.89 -9.86 -7.46
N GLY A 96 6.29 -11.05 -7.45
CA GLY A 96 5.16 -11.38 -6.58
C GLY A 96 5.56 -11.68 -5.13
N LYS A 97 4.62 -12.31 -4.45
CA LYS A 97 4.86 -12.93 -3.13
C LYS A 97 5.63 -14.23 -3.34
N PRO A 98 6.56 -14.57 -2.46
CA PRO A 98 7.27 -15.85 -2.54
C PRO A 98 6.32 -17.02 -2.26
N THR A 99 6.54 -18.12 -2.98
CA THR A 99 5.75 -19.34 -2.83
C THR A 99 6.22 -20.19 -1.65
N ASP A 100 7.49 -20.12 -1.33
CA ASP A 100 8.14 -20.88 -0.27
C ASP A 100 9.42 -20.18 0.22
N ARG A 101 10.17 -20.87 1.09
CA ARG A 101 11.42 -20.36 1.69
C ARG A 101 12.51 -20.13 0.63
N GLU A 102 12.66 -21.07 -0.27
CA GLU A 102 13.70 -21.05 -1.32
C GLU A 102 13.43 -19.92 -2.31
N ASP A 103 12.17 -19.72 -2.68
CA ASP A 103 11.74 -18.63 -3.54
C ASP A 103 11.94 -17.25 -2.85
N ALA A 104 11.63 -17.14 -1.54
CA ALA A 104 11.91 -15.93 -0.78
C ALA A 104 13.40 -15.58 -0.78
N ILE A 105 14.28 -16.56 -0.60
CA ILE A 105 15.74 -16.40 -0.65
C ILE A 105 16.16 -15.97 -2.06
N ALA A 106 15.63 -16.59 -3.10
CA ALA A 106 15.94 -16.25 -4.50
C ALA A 106 15.50 -14.82 -4.84
N ILE A 107 14.30 -14.42 -4.44
CA ILE A 107 13.78 -13.06 -4.62
C ILE A 107 14.71 -12.05 -3.94
N LEU A 108 15.00 -12.21 -2.65
CA LEU A 108 15.86 -11.27 -1.92
C LEU A 108 17.28 -11.23 -2.49
N SER A 109 17.81 -12.38 -2.92
CA SER A 109 19.11 -12.44 -3.60
C SER A 109 19.10 -11.64 -4.91
N SER A 110 18.00 -11.63 -5.65
CA SER A 110 17.87 -10.85 -6.88
C SER A 110 17.77 -9.34 -6.64
N LEU A 111 17.23 -8.92 -5.49
CA LEU A 111 17.09 -7.52 -5.08
C LEU A 111 18.36 -6.99 -4.39
N SER A 112 19.22 -7.85 -3.86
CA SER A 112 20.44 -7.50 -3.16
C SER A 112 21.37 -6.65 -4.05
N GLY A 113 21.75 -5.46 -3.56
CA GLY A 113 22.60 -4.52 -4.28
C GLY A 113 21.94 -3.85 -5.49
N GLN A 114 20.64 -4.01 -5.67
CA GLN A 114 19.90 -3.48 -6.82
C GLN A 114 18.92 -2.38 -6.43
N LYS A 115 18.59 -1.54 -7.42
CA LYS A 115 17.45 -0.62 -7.38
C LYS A 115 16.21 -1.34 -7.93
N HIS A 116 15.11 -1.17 -7.25
CA HIS A 116 13.82 -1.69 -7.69
C HIS A 116 12.72 -0.67 -7.37
N GLN A 117 11.57 -0.83 -7.99
CA GLN A 117 10.40 0.02 -7.76
C GLN A 117 9.35 -0.72 -6.95
N VAL A 118 8.70 0.01 -6.06
CA VAL A 118 7.49 -0.43 -5.36
C VAL A 118 6.35 0.48 -5.82
N ILE A 119 5.36 -0.13 -6.47
CA ILE A 119 4.22 0.57 -7.05
C ILE A 119 2.97 0.13 -6.29
N THR A 120 2.27 1.08 -5.68
CA THR A 120 0.97 0.81 -5.05
C THR A 120 -0.13 1.53 -5.83
N GLY A 121 -1.06 0.76 -6.36
CA GLY A 121 -2.31 1.25 -6.92
C GLY A 121 -3.37 1.36 -5.83
N VAL A 122 -4.12 2.45 -5.84
CA VAL A 122 -5.20 2.75 -4.89
C VAL A 122 -6.48 3.02 -5.65
N VAL A 123 -7.58 2.49 -5.13
CA VAL A 123 -8.94 2.74 -5.65
C VAL A 123 -9.85 3.08 -4.49
N ILE A 124 -10.61 4.17 -4.64
CA ILE A 124 -11.67 4.60 -3.72
C ILE A 124 -12.97 4.62 -4.53
N LEU A 125 -13.97 3.86 -4.10
CA LEU A 125 -15.30 3.84 -4.69
C LEU A 125 -16.28 4.52 -3.74
N GLU A 126 -17.00 5.54 -4.21
CA GLU A 126 -18.04 6.24 -3.44
C GLU A 126 -19.18 6.69 -4.34
N GLY A 127 -20.43 6.35 -3.98
CA GLY A 127 -21.61 6.88 -4.65
C GLY A 127 -21.72 6.60 -6.17
N GLY A 128 -21.04 5.57 -6.66
CA GLY A 128 -20.95 5.23 -8.09
C GLY A 128 -19.75 5.87 -8.81
N GLU A 129 -19.01 6.74 -8.13
CA GLU A 129 -17.79 7.37 -8.64
C GLU A 129 -16.55 6.57 -8.23
N GLU A 130 -15.53 6.56 -9.08
CA GLU A 130 -14.22 5.99 -8.83
C GLU A 130 -13.14 7.07 -8.79
N THR A 131 -12.36 7.09 -7.71
CA THR A 131 -11.07 7.77 -7.65
C THR A 131 -9.97 6.73 -7.65
N SER A 132 -9.09 6.74 -8.66
CA SER A 132 -7.96 5.81 -8.72
C SER A 132 -6.66 6.57 -8.98
N PHE A 133 -5.59 6.10 -8.36
CA PHE A 133 -4.24 6.63 -8.53
C PHE A 133 -3.21 5.57 -8.17
N PHE A 134 -1.97 5.83 -8.50
CA PHE A 134 -0.83 5.02 -8.06
C PHE A 134 0.26 5.92 -7.50
N ASP A 135 1.15 5.32 -6.72
CA ASP A 135 2.39 5.93 -6.28
C ASP A 135 3.55 4.96 -6.51
N THR A 136 4.72 5.53 -6.83
CA THR A 136 5.93 4.76 -7.13
C THR A 136 7.07 5.26 -6.27
N THR A 137 7.74 4.32 -5.59
CA THR A 137 8.92 4.60 -4.76
C THR A 137 10.06 3.71 -5.22
N GLU A 138 11.21 4.32 -5.50
CA GLU A 138 12.46 3.58 -5.79
C GLU A 138 13.13 3.22 -4.46
N VAL A 139 13.51 1.96 -4.33
CA VAL A 139 14.24 1.43 -3.19
C VAL A 139 15.55 0.83 -3.69
N GLU A 140 16.67 1.16 -3.05
CA GLU A 140 17.98 0.58 -3.33
C GLU A 140 18.46 -0.22 -2.13
N PHE A 141 18.81 -1.48 -2.35
CA PHE A 141 19.43 -2.31 -1.33
C PHE A 141 20.96 -2.18 -1.32
N HIS A 142 21.56 -2.24 -0.15
CA HIS A 142 22.96 -2.64 -0.02
C HIS A 142 23.15 -4.08 -0.53
N PRO A 143 24.37 -4.49 -0.96
CA PRO A 143 24.68 -5.89 -1.11
C PRO A 143 24.43 -6.64 0.21
N LEU A 144 23.52 -7.62 0.20
CA LEU A 144 23.19 -8.46 1.34
C LEU A 144 23.98 -9.76 1.26
N THR A 145 24.47 -10.26 2.39
CA THR A 145 25.09 -11.60 2.44
C THR A 145 24.01 -12.68 2.44
N LYS A 146 24.40 -13.89 2.05
CA LYS A 146 23.49 -15.04 2.07
C LYS A 146 22.96 -15.32 3.49
N GLU A 147 23.80 -15.15 4.50
CA GLU A 147 23.45 -15.35 5.90
C GLU A 147 22.42 -14.33 6.37
N GLN A 148 22.53 -13.06 5.94
CA GLN A 148 21.56 -12.01 6.24
C GLN A 148 20.20 -12.31 5.62
N ILE A 149 20.18 -12.77 4.35
CA ILE A 149 18.96 -13.14 3.64
C ILE A 149 18.29 -14.33 4.34
N ILE A 150 19.03 -15.40 4.62
CA ILE A 150 18.53 -16.59 5.30
C ILE A 150 17.98 -16.22 6.69
N PHE A 151 18.74 -15.44 7.48
CA PHE A 151 18.29 -14.98 8.79
C PHE A 151 16.95 -14.26 8.73
N TYR A 152 16.80 -13.35 7.74
CA TYR A 152 15.55 -12.60 7.60
C TYR A 152 14.38 -13.51 7.20
N VAL A 153 14.56 -14.37 6.19
CA VAL A 153 13.51 -15.29 5.73
C VAL A 153 13.06 -16.22 6.86
N ASP A 154 14.01 -16.83 7.58
CA ASP A 154 13.70 -17.78 8.64
C ASP A 154 13.03 -17.13 9.86
N LYS A 155 13.39 -15.89 10.18
CA LYS A 155 12.87 -15.20 11.35
C LYS A 155 11.55 -14.48 11.08
N TYR A 156 11.37 -13.89 9.88
CA TYR A 156 10.25 -13.00 9.58
C TYR A 156 9.21 -13.61 8.66
N SER A 157 9.50 -14.76 8.04
CA SER A 157 8.57 -15.51 7.18
C SER A 157 7.81 -14.62 6.19
N PRO A 158 8.51 -13.95 5.24
CA PRO A 158 7.93 -12.86 4.43
C PRO A 158 7.03 -13.33 3.28
N TYR A 159 6.30 -14.43 3.45
CA TYR A 159 5.52 -15.09 2.38
C TYR A 159 4.27 -14.31 1.96
N ASP A 160 3.80 -13.36 2.77
CA ASP A 160 2.68 -12.47 2.48
C ASP A 160 3.07 -11.17 1.75
N LYS A 161 4.37 -11.00 1.43
CA LYS A 161 4.94 -9.73 0.98
C LYS A 161 5.45 -9.82 -0.47
N ALA A 162 4.99 -8.93 -1.35
CA ALA A 162 5.59 -8.74 -2.67
C ALA A 162 7.08 -8.35 -2.50
N GLY A 163 7.97 -8.97 -3.27
CA GLY A 163 9.41 -8.77 -3.14
C GLY A 163 10.04 -9.44 -1.92
N ALA A 164 9.28 -10.25 -1.17
CA ALA A 164 9.75 -11.01 0.01
C ALA A 164 10.35 -10.14 1.12
N TYR A 165 9.94 -8.86 1.29
CA TYR A 165 10.41 -8.01 2.38
C TYR A 165 9.38 -7.00 2.85
N ALA A 166 9.60 -6.43 4.04
CA ALA A 166 8.90 -5.25 4.53
C ALA A 166 9.91 -4.19 5.00
N ILE A 167 9.74 -2.97 4.53
CA ILE A 167 10.68 -1.87 4.78
C ILE A 167 10.80 -1.50 6.26
N GLN A 168 9.75 -1.71 7.05
CA GLN A 168 9.73 -1.42 8.49
C GLN A 168 10.30 -2.55 9.36
N GLU A 169 10.70 -3.68 8.77
CA GLU A 169 11.31 -4.81 9.46
C GLU A 169 12.85 -4.71 9.48
N TRP A 170 13.50 -5.68 10.11
CA TRP A 170 14.96 -5.72 10.26
C TRP A 170 15.71 -5.52 8.93
N ILE A 171 15.25 -6.14 7.85
CA ILE A 171 15.88 -6.03 6.53
C ILE A 171 15.83 -4.60 5.98
N GLY A 172 14.79 -3.83 6.32
CA GLY A 172 14.70 -2.42 5.97
C GLY A 172 15.73 -1.58 6.72
N VAL A 173 15.94 -1.90 8.01
CA VAL A 173 16.90 -1.16 8.86
C VAL A 173 18.34 -1.39 8.44
N VAL A 174 18.71 -2.63 8.07
CA VAL A 174 20.11 -2.99 7.80
C VAL A 174 20.44 -3.13 6.31
N GLY A 175 19.45 -3.37 5.49
CA GLY A 175 19.63 -3.72 4.08
C GLY A 175 19.32 -2.59 3.10
N ILE A 176 18.52 -1.59 3.46
CA ILE A 176 18.16 -0.51 2.53
C ILE A 176 19.22 0.59 2.56
N LYS A 177 19.72 0.93 1.36
CA LYS A 177 20.70 1.98 1.14
C LYS A 177 20.03 3.34 0.91
N SER A 178 18.94 3.36 0.14
CA SER A 178 18.19 4.59 -0.13
C SER A 178 16.75 4.31 -0.50
N VAL A 179 15.89 5.31 -0.23
CA VAL A 179 14.48 5.35 -0.64
C VAL A 179 14.23 6.69 -1.31
N SER A 180 13.68 6.68 -2.53
CA SER A 180 13.28 7.88 -3.26
C SER A 180 11.80 7.80 -3.58
N GLY A 181 11.00 8.60 -2.88
CA GLY A 181 9.54 8.60 -2.90
C GLY A 181 8.93 8.43 -1.51
N ASP A 182 7.66 8.01 -1.46
CA ASP A 182 6.93 7.83 -0.21
C ASP A 182 7.33 6.50 0.48
N PHE A 183 7.84 6.60 1.72
CA PHE A 183 8.16 5.45 2.56
C PHE A 183 6.93 4.57 2.84
N TYR A 184 5.78 5.20 3.09
CA TYR A 184 4.54 4.48 3.41
C TYR A 184 3.93 3.78 2.19
N ASN A 185 4.22 4.28 0.98
CA ASN A 185 3.93 3.56 -0.26
C ASN A 185 4.63 2.19 -0.28
N VAL A 186 5.90 2.12 0.17
CA VAL A 186 6.64 0.84 0.26
C VAL A 186 6.03 -0.10 1.30
N MET A 187 5.42 0.41 2.37
CA MET A 187 4.66 -0.39 3.34
C MET A 187 3.33 -0.92 2.77
N GLY A 188 2.89 -0.38 1.62
CA GLY A 188 1.72 -0.86 0.89
C GLY A 188 0.53 0.09 0.79
N LEU A 189 0.68 1.36 1.21
CA LEU A 189 -0.33 2.40 1.05
C LEU A 189 0.30 3.79 1.09
N PRO A 190 0.19 4.62 0.04
CA PRO A 190 0.62 6.02 0.06
C PRO A 190 -0.40 6.85 0.86
N VAL A 191 -0.34 6.69 2.20
CA VAL A 191 -1.39 7.13 3.13
C VAL A 191 -1.60 8.64 3.11
N SER A 192 -0.55 9.43 2.92
CA SER A 192 -0.65 10.88 2.81
C SER A 192 -1.57 11.29 1.65
N ARG A 193 -1.39 10.67 0.48
CA ARG A 193 -2.23 10.94 -0.69
C ARG A 193 -3.64 10.38 -0.51
N VAL A 194 -3.80 9.23 0.12
CA VAL A 194 -5.11 8.67 0.48
C VAL A 194 -5.90 9.66 1.33
N VAL A 195 -5.29 10.25 2.36
CA VAL A 195 -5.92 11.24 3.23
C VAL A 195 -6.36 12.48 2.42
N GLN A 196 -5.52 12.98 1.52
CA GLN A 196 -5.86 14.12 0.64
C GLN A 196 -7.07 13.81 -0.25
N GLU A 197 -7.14 12.61 -0.83
CA GLU A 197 -8.28 12.21 -1.65
C GLU A 197 -9.56 12.03 -0.82
N LEU A 198 -9.47 11.46 0.39
CA LEU A 198 -10.60 11.35 1.31
C LEU A 198 -11.11 12.73 1.74
N MET A 199 -10.23 13.71 1.96
CA MET A 199 -10.59 15.11 2.20
C MET A 199 -11.29 15.72 0.98
N ARG A 200 -10.76 15.49 -0.23
CA ARG A 200 -11.31 16.01 -1.48
C ARG A 200 -12.74 15.55 -1.74
N ILE A 201 -13.05 14.30 -1.41
CA ILE A 201 -14.41 13.75 -1.53
C ILE A 201 -15.29 14.05 -0.30
N GLY A 202 -14.81 14.82 0.67
CA GLY A 202 -15.56 15.21 1.87
C GLY A 202 -15.85 14.07 2.85
N CYS A 203 -14.98 13.07 2.88
CA CYS A 203 -15.11 11.94 3.79
C CYS A 203 -14.51 12.24 5.17
N ILE A 204 -13.40 12.97 5.23
CA ILE A 204 -12.69 13.39 6.45
C ILE A 204 -12.30 14.84 6.38
#